data_8573f770c44617b09b3ec212998928b9
#
_entry.id   8573f770c44617b09b3ec212998928b9
#
_cell.length_a   1.000
_cell.length_b   1.000
_cell.length_c   1.000
_cell.angle_alpha   90.00
_cell.angle_beta   90.00
_cell.angle_gamma   90.00
#
_symmetry.space_group_name_H-M   'P 1'
#
loop_
_entity.id
_entity.type
_entity.pdbx_description
1 polymer ?
#
loop_
_entity_poly.entity_id
_entity_poly.type
_entity_poly.pdbx_seq_one_letter_code
_entity_poly.pdbx_strand_id
1 'polypeptide(L)'
;ADCDLDSAKLHTVSSVKSKRFRTRHAPLQTHIWKHAAKAANVEMNQHVFALDLFHVWAQLAPYVSFESLIVLGDAVITATSKQPVLAKDRDAAAIYQDLVKFVERFTRFRGRPSCVRALPLISPGADSPKESEERLSLVAHGIPQPVANYVVPDAAFASGAPITLDLAWPEFKVAVEYDGDHHRTS
;
A
#
# COMPACT_ATOMS: atom_id res chain seq x y z
N ALA A 1 -5.66 -3.07 -11.70
CA ALA A 1 -6.55 -2.62 -10.63
C ALA A 1 -7.58 -1.68 -11.23
N ASP A 2 -8.86 -1.99 -11.04
CA ASP A 2 -9.97 -1.15 -11.53
C ASP A 2 -10.01 0.13 -10.69
N CYS A 3 -9.59 1.24 -11.30
CA CYS A 3 -9.59 2.56 -10.68
C CYS A 3 -10.43 3.53 -11.53
N ASP A 4 -11.44 4.13 -10.91
CA ASP A 4 -12.33 5.11 -11.56
C ASP A 4 -11.67 6.48 -11.81
N LEU A 5 -10.36 6.61 -11.54
CA LEU A 5 -9.62 7.84 -11.80
C LEU A 5 -9.00 7.83 -13.21
N ASP A 6 -9.13 8.95 -13.90
CA ASP A 6 -8.53 9.13 -15.21
C ASP A 6 -7.00 9.30 -15.11
N SER A 7 -6.28 8.23 -15.42
CA SER A 7 -4.80 8.18 -15.35
C SER A 7 -4.11 9.12 -16.36
N ALA A 8 -4.83 9.63 -17.38
CA ALA A 8 -4.29 10.61 -18.32
C ALA A 8 -4.22 12.03 -17.73
N LYS A 9 -4.82 12.25 -16.55
CA LYS A 9 -4.81 13.55 -15.87
C LYS A 9 -3.80 13.59 -14.75
N LEU A 10 -3.18 14.76 -14.57
CA LEU A 10 -2.42 15.04 -13.37
C LEU A 10 -3.38 15.36 -12.21
N HIS A 11 -3.31 14.56 -11.15
CA HIS A 11 -4.14 14.72 -9.97
C HIS A 11 -3.49 15.67 -8.98
N THR A 12 -4.21 16.71 -8.57
CA THR A 12 -3.77 17.69 -7.58
C THR A 12 -4.71 17.70 -6.38
N VAL A 13 -4.21 18.12 -5.23
CA VAL A 13 -4.96 18.16 -3.98
C VAL A 13 -5.00 19.55 -3.40
N SER A 14 -6.16 19.95 -2.89
CA SER A 14 -6.36 21.17 -2.13
C SER A 14 -7.14 20.90 -0.86
N SER A 15 -6.82 21.58 0.23
CA SER A 15 -7.58 21.48 1.49
C SER A 15 -8.97 22.14 1.40
N VAL A 16 -9.14 23.14 0.56
CA VAL A 16 -10.38 23.90 0.37
C VAL A 16 -10.66 24.19 -1.11
N LYS A 17 -11.95 24.34 -1.46
CA LYS A 17 -12.38 24.59 -2.84
C LYS A 17 -11.79 25.86 -3.45
N SER A 18 -11.61 26.91 -2.67
CA SER A 18 -11.09 28.22 -3.15
C SER A 18 -9.61 28.15 -3.56
N LYS A 19 -8.85 27.22 -3.02
CA LYS A 19 -7.40 27.02 -3.29
C LYS A 19 -7.13 25.95 -4.35
N ARG A 20 -8.15 25.51 -5.11
CA ARG A 20 -7.95 24.53 -6.18
C ARG A 20 -7.04 25.10 -7.26
N PHE A 21 -6.03 24.32 -7.62
CA PHE A 21 -5.19 24.64 -8.76
C PHE A 21 -6.00 24.51 -10.06
N ARG A 22 -5.86 25.47 -10.96
CA ARG A 22 -6.52 25.48 -12.27
C ARG A 22 -5.51 25.94 -13.31
N THR A 23 -5.42 25.20 -14.41
CA THR A 23 -4.62 25.60 -15.57
C THR A 23 -5.35 25.24 -16.85
N ARG A 24 -5.04 25.98 -17.93
CA ARG A 24 -5.51 25.68 -19.28
C ARG A 24 -4.49 24.87 -20.09
N HIS A 25 -3.28 24.67 -19.54
CA HIS A 25 -2.13 24.11 -20.24
C HIS A 25 -1.89 22.62 -19.98
N ALA A 26 -2.60 22.01 -19.04
CA ALA A 26 -2.45 20.60 -18.73
C ALA A 26 -3.79 19.99 -18.28
N PRO A 27 -4.03 18.70 -18.59
CA PRO A 27 -5.20 18.00 -18.09
C PRO A 27 -5.06 17.77 -16.59
N LEU A 28 -5.74 18.58 -15.79
CA LEU A 28 -5.72 18.51 -14.33
C LEU A 28 -7.05 18.04 -13.76
N GLN A 29 -6.97 17.19 -12.74
CA GLN A 29 -8.09 16.87 -11.88
C GLN A 29 -7.76 17.24 -10.44
N THR A 30 -8.49 18.19 -9.86
CA THR A 30 -8.25 18.64 -8.49
C THR A 30 -9.20 17.98 -7.52
N HIS A 31 -8.64 17.34 -6.50
CA HIS A 31 -9.36 16.73 -5.40
C HIS A 31 -9.36 17.65 -4.17
N ILE A 32 -10.44 17.59 -3.41
CA ILE A 32 -10.53 18.29 -2.12
C ILE A 32 -10.28 17.28 -1.00
N TRP A 33 -9.19 17.50 -0.29
CA TRP A 33 -8.81 16.70 0.87
C TRP A 33 -8.61 17.58 2.09
N LYS A 34 -9.62 17.65 2.94
CA LYS A 34 -9.62 18.55 4.12
C LYS A 34 -8.49 18.29 5.11
N HIS A 35 -7.94 17.08 5.06
CA HIS A 35 -6.84 16.63 5.93
C HIS A 35 -5.45 16.90 5.33
N ALA A 36 -5.35 17.58 4.17
CA ALA A 36 -4.08 18.01 3.60
C ALA A 36 -3.46 19.11 4.47
N ALA A 37 -2.84 18.72 5.57
CA ALA A 37 -2.04 19.59 6.41
C ALA A 37 -0.59 19.61 5.92
N LYS A 38 0.18 20.65 6.27
CA LYS A 38 1.60 20.78 5.87
C LYS A 38 2.44 19.57 6.31
N ALA A 39 2.09 18.92 7.41
CA ALA A 39 2.76 17.71 7.92
C ALA A 39 2.49 16.44 7.09
N ALA A 40 1.47 16.47 6.22
CA ALA A 40 1.14 15.35 5.32
C ALA A 40 1.81 15.45 3.95
N ASN A 41 2.67 16.47 3.75
CA ASN A 41 3.34 16.71 2.48
C ASN A 41 4.76 16.17 2.52
N VAL A 42 5.09 15.41 1.47
CA VAL A 42 6.45 14.97 1.16
C VAL A 42 7.02 15.93 0.12
N GLU A 43 8.14 16.57 0.42
CA GLU A 43 8.83 17.44 -0.52
C GLU A 43 9.50 16.60 -1.61
N MET A 44 9.09 16.82 -2.86
CA MET A 44 9.67 16.18 -4.03
C MET A 44 10.80 17.04 -4.61
N ASN A 45 10.65 18.34 -4.55
CA ASN A 45 11.65 19.36 -4.85
C ASN A 45 11.21 20.72 -4.28
N GLN A 46 12.01 21.80 -4.49
CA GLN A 46 11.74 23.15 -3.93
C GLN A 46 10.32 23.69 -4.21
N HIS A 47 9.60 23.16 -5.21
CA HIS A 47 8.32 23.69 -5.66
C HIS A 47 7.18 22.66 -5.71
N VAL A 48 7.51 21.37 -5.58
CA VAL A 48 6.55 20.28 -5.72
C VAL A 48 6.47 19.47 -4.44
N PHE A 49 5.26 19.36 -3.92
CA PHE A 49 4.94 18.57 -2.75
C PHE A 49 3.92 17.50 -3.12
N ALA A 50 4.16 16.27 -2.73
CA ALA A 50 3.19 15.19 -2.80
C ALA A 50 2.55 14.98 -1.42
N LEU A 51 1.35 14.39 -1.39
CA LEU A 51 0.83 13.86 -0.14
C LEU A 51 1.62 12.62 0.26
N ASP A 52 1.74 12.37 1.56
CA ASP A 52 2.25 11.10 2.03
C ASP A 52 1.36 9.92 1.59
N LEU A 53 1.92 8.74 1.59
CA LEU A 53 1.28 7.54 1.03
C LEU A 53 0.00 7.15 1.77
N PHE A 54 -0.11 7.41 3.08
CA PHE A 54 -1.33 7.10 3.85
C PHE A 54 -2.50 7.99 3.41
N HIS A 55 -2.22 9.29 3.19
CA HIS A 55 -3.23 10.22 2.67
C HIS A 55 -3.64 9.88 1.24
N VAL A 56 -2.70 9.44 0.40
CA VAL A 56 -2.98 8.98 -0.98
C VAL A 56 -3.87 7.74 -0.94
N TRP A 57 -3.51 6.73 -0.15
CA TRP A 57 -4.29 5.51 0.03
C TRP A 57 -5.73 5.80 0.47
N ALA A 58 -5.89 6.65 1.48
CA ALA A 58 -7.22 7.03 1.97
C ALA A 58 -8.06 7.79 0.94
N GLN A 59 -7.42 8.61 0.09
CA GLN A 59 -8.12 9.31 -0.99
C GLN A 59 -8.54 8.38 -2.12
N LEU A 60 -7.79 7.32 -2.39
CA LEU A 60 -8.11 6.33 -3.42
C LEU A 60 -9.26 5.41 -3.02
N ALA A 61 -9.52 5.23 -1.73
CA ALA A 61 -10.52 4.30 -1.22
C ALA A 61 -11.93 4.40 -1.88
N PRO A 62 -12.45 5.57 -2.27
CA PRO A 62 -13.75 5.65 -2.95
C PRO A 62 -13.69 5.42 -4.47
N TYR A 63 -12.51 5.16 -5.05
CA TYR A 63 -12.29 5.08 -6.50
C TYR A 63 -11.73 3.74 -6.96
N VAL A 64 -11.40 2.86 -6.05
CA VAL A 64 -10.83 1.53 -6.33
C VAL A 64 -11.73 0.44 -5.75
N SER A 65 -11.62 -0.78 -6.27
CA SER A 65 -12.27 -1.94 -5.68
C SER A 65 -11.77 -2.19 -4.26
N PHE A 66 -12.53 -2.95 -3.47
CA PHE A 66 -12.13 -3.26 -2.10
C PHE A 66 -10.84 -4.09 -2.06
N GLU A 67 -10.68 -5.04 -2.97
CA GLU A 67 -9.45 -5.84 -3.12
C GLU A 67 -8.26 -4.95 -3.50
N SER A 68 -8.43 -4.08 -4.51
CA SER A 68 -7.38 -3.13 -4.88
C SER A 68 -6.98 -2.20 -3.72
N LEU A 69 -7.92 -1.82 -2.85
CA LEU A 69 -7.60 -1.01 -1.68
C LEU A 69 -6.71 -1.76 -0.68
N ILE A 70 -6.91 -3.08 -0.51
CA ILE A 70 -6.05 -3.91 0.35
C ILE A 70 -4.66 -4.04 -0.28
N VAL A 71 -4.58 -4.39 -1.57
CA VAL A 71 -3.31 -4.51 -2.31
C VAL A 71 -2.51 -3.21 -2.26
N LEU A 72 -3.18 -2.06 -2.43
CA LEU A 72 -2.55 -0.74 -2.27
C LEU A 72 -2.08 -0.49 -0.84
N GLY A 73 -2.79 -1.00 0.17
CA GLY A 73 -2.38 -0.93 1.56
C GLY A 73 -1.08 -1.68 1.82
N ASP A 74 -0.98 -2.92 1.33
CA ASP A 74 0.24 -3.72 1.37
C ASP A 74 1.40 -2.98 0.69
N ALA A 75 1.17 -2.48 -0.53
CA ALA A 75 2.17 -1.74 -1.31
C ALA A 75 2.63 -0.45 -0.62
N VAL A 76 1.74 0.29 0.03
CA VAL A 76 2.08 1.50 0.80
C VAL A 76 3.00 1.18 1.97
N ILE A 77 2.73 0.09 2.70
CA ILE A 77 3.58 -0.33 3.82
C ILE A 77 4.96 -0.73 3.31
N THR A 78 5.01 -1.59 2.29
CA THR A 78 6.27 -2.06 1.69
C THR A 78 7.08 -0.91 1.09
N ALA A 79 6.46 -0.01 0.32
CA ALA A 79 7.14 1.15 -0.23
C ALA A 79 7.69 2.09 0.87
N THR A 80 6.95 2.26 1.95
CA THR A 80 7.39 3.10 3.07
C THR A 80 8.55 2.44 3.82
N SER A 81 8.50 1.13 4.08
CA SER A 81 9.53 0.42 4.84
C SER A 81 10.85 0.29 4.09
N LYS A 82 10.79 0.16 2.75
CA LYS A 82 11.99 0.04 1.90
C LYS A 82 12.72 1.37 1.65
N GLN A 83 12.12 2.51 2.00
CA GLN A 83 12.75 3.82 1.82
C GLN A 83 13.19 4.41 3.17
N PRO A 84 14.50 4.52 3.46
CA PRO A 84 15.00 4.99 4.77
C PRO A 84 14.44 6.35 5.20
N VAL A 85 14.27 7.28 4.25
CA VAL A 85 13.73 8.63 4.52
C VAL A 85 12.27 8.57 4.99
N LEU A 86 11.48 7.61 4.48
CA LEU A 86 10.08 7.42 4.87
C LEU A 86 9.94 6.49 6.07
N ALA A 87 10.74 5.46 6.12
CA ALA A 87 10.74 4.46 7.20
C ALA A 87 11.12 5.08 8.55
N LYS A 88 12.16 5.94 8.58
CA LYS A 88 12.68 6.54 9.82
C LYS A 88 12.93 5.46 10.89
N ASP A 89 13.68 4.44 10.53
CA ASP A 89 14.04 3.28 11.35
C ASP A 89 12.85 2.42 11.83
N ARG A 90 11.67 2.54 11.19
CA ARG A 90 10.51 1.70 11.47
C ARG A 90 10.47 0.53 10.50
N ASP A 91 10.14 -0.64 11.00
CA ASP A 91 9.84 -1.82 10.18
C ASP A 91 8.40 -1.78 9.60
N ALA A 92 8.08 -2.76 8.77
CA ALA A 92 6.77 -2.85 8.14
C ALA A 92 5.62 -3.00 9.17
N ALA A 93 5.86 -3.68 10.29
CA ALA A 93 4.86 -3.85 11.35
C ALA A 93 4.57 -2.52 12.06
N ALA A 94 5.59 -1.73 12.37
CA ALA A 94 5.43 -0.40 12.97
C ALA A 94 4.72 0.57 12.00
N ILE A 95 5.05 0.51 10.70
CA ILE A 95 4.40 1.33 9.67
C ILE A 95 2.92 0.94 9.52
N TYR A 96 2.59 -0.34 9.58
CA TYR A 96 1.20 -0.81 9.62
C TYR A 96 0.45 -0.23 10.82
N GLN A 97 1.05 -0.25 12.01
CA GLN A 97 0.44 0.35 13.20
C GLN A 97 0.21 1.87 13.03
N ASP A 98 1.10 2.54 12.33
CA ASP A 98 0.90 3.97 12.02
C ASP A 98 -0.23 4.20 11.01
N LEU A 99 -0.43 3.29 10.04
CA LEU A 99 -1.60 3.32 9.14
C LEU A 99 -2.90 3.10 9.92
N VAL A 100 -2.93 2.18 10.89
CA VAL A 100 -4.09 1.97 11.79
C VAL A 100 -4.40 3.26 12.56
N LYS A 101 -3.41 3.84 13.24
CA LYS A 101 -3.56 5.12 13.98
C LYS A 101 -4.01 6.26 13.07
N PHE A 102 -3.53 6.30 11.82
CA PHE A 102 -3.97 7.27 10.82
C PHE A 102 -5.48 7.17 10.58
N VAL A 103 -6.00 5.98 10.32
CA VAL A 103 -7.45 5.76 10.08
C VAL A 103 -8.29 6.06 11.32
N GLU A 104 -7.79 5.76 12.51
CA GLU A 104 -8.42 6.10 13.79
C GLU A 104 -8.50 7.61 14.02
N ARG A 105 -7.40 8.32 13.74
CA ARG A 105 -7.30 9.77 13.92
C ARG A 105 -8.23 10.54 12.98
N PHE A 106 -8.36 10.11 11.73
CA PHE A 106 -9.18 10.80 10.74
C PHE A 106 -10.56 10.16 10.64
N THR A 107 -11.49 10.64 11.46
CA THR A 107 -12.82 10.05 11.61
C THR A 107 -13.80 10.38 10.49
N ARG A 108 -13.54 11.39 9.66
CA ARG A 108 -14.48 11.90 8.65
C ARG A 108 -13.81 12.15 7.31
N PHE A 109 -13.83 11.13 6.42
CA PHE A 109 -13.49 11.27 5.01
C PHE A 109 -14.27 10.26 4.16
N ARG A 110 -14.39 10.56 2.86
CA ARG A 110 -15.05 9.65 1.91
C ARG A 110 -14.20 8.39 1.75
N GLY A 111 -14.84 7.22 1.83
CA GLY A 111 -14.14 5.93 1.74
C GLY A 111 -13.61 5.38 3.07
N ARG A 112 -13.73 6.12 4.18
CA ARG A 112 -13.29 5.65 5.51
C ARG A 112 -13.83 4.27 5.89
N PRO A 113 -15.12 3.93 5.69
CA PRO A 113 -15.61 2.60 6.00
C PRO A 113 -14.86 1.48 5.27
N SER A 114 -14.49 1.71 4.00
CA SER A 114 -13.67 0.76 3.24
C SER A 114 -12.26 0.64 3.81
N CYS A 115 -11.64 1.77 4.20
CA CYS A 115 -10.32 1.75 4.87
C CYS A 115 -10.37 0.95 6.17
N VAL A 116 -11.36 1.18 7.03
CA VAL A 116 -11.51 0.44 8.30
C VAL A 116 -11.66 -1.07 8.07
N ARG A 117 -12.44 -1.45 7.05
CA ARG A 117 -12.62 -2.87 6.69
C ARG A 117 -11.38 -3.49 6.06
N ALA A 118 -10.57 -2.70 5.36
CA ALA A 118 -9.36 -3.17 4.70
C ALA A 118 -8.21 -3.44 5.70
N LEU A 119 -8.09 -2.64 6.76
CA LEU A 119 -6.99 -2.75 7.73
C LEU A 119 -6.70 -4.19 8.19
N PRO A 120 -7.67 -4.99 8.68
CA PRO A 120 -7.38 -6.35 9.15
C PRO A 120 -6.96 -7.33 8.05
N LEU A 121 -7.12 -6.95 6.78
CA LEU A 121 -6.76 -7.76 5.61
C LEU A 121 -5.43 -7.32 4.97
N ILE A 122 -4.89 -6.18 5.38
CA ILE A 122 -3.57 -5.70 4.97
C ILE A 122 -2.51 -6.56 5.65
N SER A 123 -1.52 -7.01 4.89
CA SER A 123 -0.41 -7.86 5.35
C SER A 123 0.91 -7.14 5.19
N PRO A 124 1.54 -6.69 6.30
CA PRO A 124 2.90 -6.18 6.24
C PRO A 124 3.84 -7.26 5.71
N GLY A 125 4.66 -6.92 4.72
CA GLY A 125 5.66 -7.84 4.18
C GLY A 125 5.37 -8.37 2.77
N ALA A 126 4.18 -8.17 2.20
CA ALA A 126 3.95 -8.52 0.79
C ALA A 126 4.87 -7.69 -0.12
N ASP A 127 5.70 -8.34 -0.93
CA ASP A 127 6.71 -7.67 -1.76
C ASP A 127 6.18 -7.25 -3.12
N SER A 128 5.10 -7.87 -3.58
CA SER A 128 4.47 -7.53 -4.86
C SER A 128 2.95 -7.46 -4.77
N PRO A 129 2.29 -6.70 -5.67
CA PRO A 129 0.84 -6.71 -5.79
C PRO A 129 0.26 -8.09 -6.11
N LYS A 130 1.02 -8.93 -6.82
CA LYS A 130 0.56 -10.29 -7.20
C LYS A 130 0.51 -11.23 -6.00
N GLU A 131 1.49 -11.19 -5.13
CA GLU A 131 1.46 -11.93 -3.86
C GLU A 131 0.25 -11.52 -3.01
N SER A 132 -0.06 -10.21 -2.95
CA SER A 132 -1.25 -9.72 -2.25
C SER A 132 -2.56 -10.23 -2.88
N GLU A 133 -2.67 -10.21 -4.22
CA GLU A 133 -3.84 -10.72 -4.97
C GLU A 133 -4.01 -12.23 -4.73
N GLU A 134 -2.93 -13.01 -4.79
CA GLU A 134 -2.93 -14.44 -4.55
C GLU A 134 -3.34 -14.77 -3.11
N ARG A 135 -2.74 -14.10 -2.14
CA ARG A 135 -3.10 -14.20 -0.72
C ARG A 135 -4.60 -13.96 -0.50
N LEU A 136 -5.14 -12.88 -1.08
CA LEU A 136 -6.56 -12.54 -0.95
C LEU A 136 -7.45 -13.59 -1.61
N SER A 137 -7.06 -14.12 -2.76
CA SER A 137 -7.76 -15.22 -3.43
C SER A 137 -7.81 -16.47 -2.57
N LEU A 138 -6.68 -16.89 -1.99
CA LEU A 138 -6.60 -18.05 -1.11
C LEU A 138 -7.52 -17.89 0.12
N VAL A 139 -7.46 -16.72 0.77
CA VAL A 139 -8.31 -16.42 1.94
C VAL A 139 -9.79 -16.40 1.57
N ALA A 140 -10.16 -15.84 0.40
CA ALA A 140 -11.55 -15.85 -0.09
C ALA A 140 -12.10 -17.26 -0.35
N HIS A 141 -11.22 -18.22 -0.65
CA HIS A 141 -11.56 -19.64 -0.81
C HIS A 141 -11.49 -20.43 0.51
N GLY A 142 -11.35 -19.76 1.65
CA GLY A 142 -11.39 -20.39 2.97
C GLY A 142 -10.05 -20.95 3.44
N ILE A 143 -8.95 -20.65 2.75
CA ILE A 143 -7.61 -20.98 3.22
C ILE A 143 -7.25 -20.01 4.36
N PRO A 144 -6.67 -20.47 5.48
CA PRO A 144 -6.21 -19.59 6.55
C PRO A 144 -5.25 -18.50 6.05
N GLN A 145 -5.21 -17.37 6.74
CA GLN A 145 -4.29 -16.26 6.41
C GLN A 145 -2.85 -16.77 6.47
N PRO A 146 -2.05 -16.67 5.40
CA PRO A 146 -0.63 -17.03 5.41
C PRO A 146 0.23 -15.96 6.06
N VAL A 147 1.46 -16.33 6.41
CA VAL A 147 2.53 -15.40 6.69
C VAL A 147 3.19 -15.03 5.37
N ALA A 148 3.20 -13.74 5.05
CA ALA A 148 3.88 -13.23 3.85
C ALA A 148 5.39 -13.08 4.10
N ASN A 149 6.21 -13.38 3.11
CA ASN A 149 7.66 -13.30 3.14
C ASN A 149 8.28 -14.00 4.37
N TYR A 150 7.83 -15.24 4.58
CA TYR A 150 8.28 -16.03 5.73
C TYR A 150 9.73 -16.48 5.57
N VAL A 151 10.58 -16.02 6.47
CA VAL A 151 11.99 -16.49 6.56
C VAL A 151 12.02 -17.83 7.24
N VAL A 152 12.50 -18.85 6.53
CA VAL A 152 12.64 -20.21 7.09
C VAL A 152 13.75 -20.22 8.15
N PRO A 153 13.45 -20.57 9.43
CA PRO A 153 14.44 -20.59 10.47
C PRO A 153 15.57 -21.59 10.15
N ASP A 154 16.79 -21.21 10.47
CA ASP A 154 18.01 -22.05 10.35
C ASP A 154 18.26 -22.62 8.94
N ALA A 155 17.64 -22.04 7.91
CA ALA A 155 17.82 -22.43 6.52
C ALA A 155 18.36 -21.26 5.69
N ALA A 156 19.36 -21.56 4.86
CA ALA A 156 19.97 -20.60 3.96
C ALA A 156 20.43 -21.29 2.68
N PHE A 157 20.51 -20.49 1.60
CA PHE A 157 21.17 -20.93 0.37
C PHE A 157 22.67 -21.13 0.57
N ALA A 158 23.34 -21.81 -0.37
CA ALA A 158 24.78 -21.98 -0.35
C ALA A 158 25.57 -20.64 -0.33
N SER A 159 24.94 -19.56 -0.76
CA SER A 159 25.46 -18.18 -0.67
C SER A 159 25.39 -17.56 0.75
N GLY A 160 24.72 -18.23 1.70
CA GLY A 160 24.44 -17.71 3.02
C GLY A 160 23.20 -16.81 3.10
N ALA A 161 22.51 -16.56 1.97
CA ALA A 161 21.26 -15.80 1.96
C ALA A 161 20.13 -16.61 2.62
N PRO A 162 19.25 -15.98 3.43
CA PRO A 162 18.11 -16.67 4.02
C PRO A 162 17.15 -17.18 2.94
N ILE A 163 16.49 -18.29 3.22
CA ILE A 163 15.39 -18.79 2.39
C ILE A 163 14.13 -18.07 2.86
N THR A 164 13.49 -17.36 1.94
CA THR A 164 12.24 -16.64 2.18
C THR A 164 11.15 -17.22 1.27
N LEU A 165 9.97 -17.43 1.82
CA LEU A 165 8.80 -18.00 1.12
C LEU A 165 7.72 -16.92 1.00
N ASP A 166 7.15 -16.74 -0.21
CA ASP A 166 6.19 -15.66 -0.50
C ASP A 166 4.96 -15.73 0.40
N LEU A 167 4.32 -16.89 0.47
CA LEU A 167 3.17 -17.15 1.33
C LEU A 167 3.39 -18.50 2.04
N ALA A 168 3.44 -18.52 3.37
CA ALA A 168 3.67 -19.73 4.14
C ALA A 168 2.65 -19.95 5.26
N TRP A 169 2.41 -21.21 5.56
CA TRP A 169 1.70 -21.71 6.76
C TRP A 169 2.67 -22.59 7.54
N PRO A 170 3.52 -22.01 8.40
CA PRO A 170 4.59 -22.74 9.09
C PRO A 170 4.09 -23.91 9.94
N GLU A 171 2.90 -23.77 10.55
CA GLU A 171 2.25 -24.81 11.34
C GLU A 171 1.88 -26.05 10.52
N PHE A 172 1.58 -25.87 9.23
CA PHE A 172 1.27 -26.95 8.29
C PHE A 172 2.46 -27.37 7.44
N LYS A 173 3.59 -26.64 7.53
CA LYS A 173 4.78 -26.83 6.68
C LYS A 173 4.45 -26.76 5.17
N VAL A 174 3.58 -25.83 4.81
CA VAL A 174 3.15 -25.58 3.44
C VAL A 174 3.51 -24.15 3.05
N ALA A 175 3.92 -23.95 1.81
CA ALA A 175 4.15 -22.65 1.23
C ALA A 175 3.65 -22.59 -0.21
N VAL A 176 3.37 -21.39 -0.68
CA VAL A 176 3.07 -21.06 -2.08
C VAL A 176 4.04 -19.98 -2.50
N GLU A 177 4.67 -20.19 -3.66
CA GLU A 177 5.58 -19.25 -4.32
C GLU A 177 4.91 -18.71 -5.57
N TYR A 178 4.99 -17.41 -5.79
CA TYR A 178 4.55 -16.78 -7.03
C TYR A 178 5.69 -16.80 -8.05
N ASP A 179 5.61 -17.71 -9.03
CA ASP A 179 6.57 -17.77 -10.14
C ASP A 179 6.20 -16.74 -11.23
N GLY A 180 6.67 -15.52 -11.04
CA GLY A 180 6.52 -14.45 -12.03
C GLY A 180 7.34 -14.70 -13.30
N ASP A 181 6.88 -14.21 -14.45
CA ASP A 181 7.53 -14.35 -15.76
C ASP A 181 9.00 -13.86 -15.84
N HIS A 182 9.51 -13.22 -14.78
CA HIS A 182 10.90 -12.73 -14.73
C HIS A 182 11.96 -13.83 -14.62
N HIS A 183 11.59 -15.07 -14.28
CA HIS A 183 12.51 -16.22 -14.19
C HIS A 183 12.60 -17.04 -15.50
N ARG A 184 11.83 -16.68 -16.53
CA ARG A 184 11.81 -17.44 -17.81
C ARG A 184 12.87 -17.01 -18.83
N THR A 185 13.69 -16.01 -18.53
CA THR A 185 14.71 -15.47 -19.46
C THR A 185 16.11 -15.41 -18.84
N SER A 186 16.56 -16.53 -18.26
CA SER A 186 17.97 -16.72 -17.88
C SER A 186 18.50 -17.99 -18.49
#